data_42af5f65cf4f18b7a96143cc73521e5b
#
_entry.id   42af5f65cf4f18b7a96143cc73521e5b
#
_cell.length_a   1.000
_cell.length_b   1.000
_cell.length_c   1.000
_cell.angle_alpha   90.00
_cell.angle_beta   90.00
_cell.angle_gamma   90.00
#
_symmetry.space_group_name_H-M   'P 1'
#
loop_
_entity.id
_entity.type
_entity.pdbx_description
1 polymer ?
#
loop_
_entity_poly.entity_id
_entity_poly.type
_entity_poly.pdbx_seq_one_letter_code
_entity_poly.pdbx_strand_id
1 'polypeptide(L)'
;MKKLTFIVAIFVLFSAIILRADEKIKVIDGDTIHIGKLKYRFSGIDAPEMKQLCNKDGKEVLCGVLAKNALIEKINNSPVTCKIEEVDRYKRLVAECFVREESLSKFLVKNGYAVAYRRYSMKFVEDENYAKENKLGLWSMTFEYPWDYRAKARAK
;
A
#
# COMPACT_ATOMS: atom_id res chain seq x y z
N MET A 1 -14.92 -60.25 41.66
CA MET A 1 -15.39 -58.86 41.63
C MET A 1 -14.24 -58.01 41.07
N LYS A 2 -14.28 -57.69 39.77
CA LYS A 2 -13.23 -56.89 39.10
C LYS A 2 -13.64 -55.39 39.12
N LYS A 3 -12.86 -54.55 39.80
CA LYS A 3 -13.09 -53.14 39.87
C LYS A 3 -12.58 -52.52 38.56
N LEU A 4 -13.48 -51.96 37.77
CA LEU A 4 -13.20 -51.27 36.55
C LEU A 4 -12.84 -49.76 36.88
N THR A 5 -11.56 -49.41 36.78
CA THR A 5 -11.09 -48.07 37.04
C THR A 5 -11.24 -47.22 35.76
N PHE A 6 -12.18 -46.29 35.77
CA PHE A 6 -12.35 -45.30 34.67
C PHE A 6 -11.27 -44.24 34.80
N ILE A 7 -10.34 -44.22 33.86
CA ILE A 7 -9.37 -43.10 33.69
C ILE A 7 -10.03 -42.07 32.77
N VAL A 8 -10.48 -40.97 33.38
CA VAL A 8 -10.96 -39.80 32.65
C VAL A 8 -9.74 -38.98 32.19
N ALA A 9 -9.39 -39.11 30.92
CA ALA A 9 -8.37 -38.26 30.31
C ALA A 9 -8.94 -36.87 30.03
N ILE A 10 -8.57 -35.88 30.84
CA ILE A 10 -8.89 -34.46 30.62
C ILE A 10 -7.96 -33.94 29.53
N PHE A 11 -8.48 -33.83 28.31
CA PHE A 11 -7.81 -33.12 27.22
C PHE A 11 -7.92 -31.60 27.48
N VAL A 12 -6.89 -31.02 28.08
CA VAL A 12 -6.76 -29.55 28.16
C VAL A 12 -6.36 -29.05 26.79
N LEU A 13 -7.33 -28.54 26.03
CA LEU A 13 -7.09 -27.79 24.81
C LEU A 13 -6.40 -26.47 25.19
N PHE A 14 -5.07 -26.46 25.08
CA PHE A 14 -4.27 -25.25 25.19
C PHE A 14 -4.52 -24.46 23.89
N SER A 15 -5.56 -23.64 23.89
CA SER A 15 -5.73 -22.60 22.84
C SER A 15 -4.57 -21.62 22.96
N ALA A 16 -3.55 -21.80 22.15
CA ALA A 16 -2.50 -20.80 21.99
C ALA A 16 -3.14 -19.53 21.43
N ILE A 17 -3.46 -18.58 22.32
CA ILE A 17 -3.77 -17.21 21.92
C ILE A 17 -2.48 -16.65 21.34
N ILE A 18 -2.35 -16.69 20.01
CA ILE A 18 -1.30 -15.95 19.31
C ILE A 18 -1.65 -14.47 19.49
N LEU A 19 -1.06 -13.83 20.50
CA LEU A 19 -1.01 -12.38 20.56
C LEU A 19 -0.20 -11.93 19.34
N ARG A 20 -0.90 -11.59 18.25
CA ARG A 20 -0.28 -10.78 17.19
C ARG A 20 0.01 -9.45 17.83
N ALA A 21 1.28 -9.17 18.08
CA ALA A 21 1.72 -7.82 18.38
C ALA A 21 1.20 -6.94 17.22
N ASP A 22 0.40 -5.95 17.56
CA ASP A 22 -0.15 -5.00 16.61
C ASP A 22 1.02 -4.10 16.14
N GLU A 23 1.73 -4.57 15.10
CA GLU A 23 2.90 -3.85 14.60
C GLU A 23 2.43 -2.51 14.02
N LYS A 24 2.94 -1.42 14.60
CA LYS A 24 2.58 -0.06 14.20
C LYS A 24 2.87 0.17 12.71
N ILE A 25 1.81 0.47 11.97
CA ILE A 25 1.92 0.85 10.56
C ILE A 25 2.22 2.34 10.47
N LYS A 26 3.27 2.69 9.71
CA LYS A 26 3.63 4.07 9.42
C LYS A 26 3.60 4.29 7.91
N VAL A 27 2.68 5.12 7.44
CA VAL A 27 2.65 5.56 6.04
C VAL A 27 3.75 6.60 5.82
N ILE A 28 4.65 6.35 4.88
CA ILE A 28 5.79 7.22 4.55
C ILE A 28 5.38 8.21 3.45
N ASP A 29 4.86 7.68 2.35
CA ASP A 29 4.38 8.41 1.19
C ASP A 29 3.21 7.64 0.53
N GLY A 30 2.84 7.99 -0.71
CA GLY A 30 1.68 7.40 -1.41
C GLY A 30 1.84 5.94 -1.81
N ASP A 31 3.04 5.35 -1.72
CA ASP A 31 3.27 3.96 -2.13
C ASP A 31 4.31 3.22 -1.27
N THR A 32 4.65 3.78 -0.11
CA THR A 32 5.61 3.20 0.82
C THR A 32 5.06 3.23 2.25
N ILE A 33 5.05 2.06 2.91
CA ILE A 33 4.69 1.93 4.32
C ILE A 33 5.80 1.21 5.09
N HIS A 34 5.87 1.46 6.39
CA HIS A 34 6.63 0.64 7.33
C HIS A 34 5.66 -0.14 8.22
N ILE A 35 5.93 -1.42 8.42
CA ILE A 35 5.26 -2.26 9.41
C ILE A 35 6.35 -2.76 10.35
N GLY A 36 6.34 -2.27 11.58
CA GLY A 36 7.44 -2.47 12.50
C GLY A 36 8.77 -1.92 11.92
N LYS A 37 9.76 -2.79 11.75
CA LYS A 37 11.07 -2.44 11.18
C LYS A 37 11.17 -2.65 9.65
N LEU A 38 10.18 -3.29 9.06
CA LEU A 38 10.16 -3.64 7.64
C LEU A 38 9.62 -2.48 6.81
N LYS A 39 10.26 -2.26 5.64
CA LYS A 39 9.89 -1.22 4.68
C LYS A 39 9.26 -1.87 3.46
N TYR A 40 8.01 -1.53 3.15
CA TYR A 40 7.28 -2.06 2.01
C TYR A 40 7.07 -0.97 0.96
N ARG A 41 7.45 -1.28 -0.28
CA ARG A 41 7.15 -0.49 -1.47
C ARG A 41 6.05 -1.20 -2.25
N PHE A 42 4.96 -0.54 -2.54
CA PHE A 42 3.86 -1.15 -3.26
C PHE A 42 4.26 -1.50 -4.69
N SER A 43 4.00 -2.75 -5.09
CA SER A 43 4.34 -3.25 -6.41
C SER A 43 3.42 -2.69 -7.50
N GLY A 44 3.98 -2.54 -8.71
CA GLY A 44 3.25 -2.20 -9.93
C GLY A 44 2.69 -0.78 -10.03
N ILE A 45 2.97 0.09 -9.07
CA ILE A 45 2.49 1.48 -9.05
C ILE A 45 3.62 2.48 -8.78
N ASP A 46 3.35 3.75 -9.08
CA ASP A 46 4.21 4.87 -8.73
C ASP A 46 3.36 6.05 -8.28
N ALA A 47 3.58 6.52 -7.06
CA ALA A 47 2.87 7.66 -6.49
C ALA A 47 3.68 8.95 -6.61
N PRO A 48 3.04 10.12 -6.65
CA PRO A 48 3.76 11.39 -6.63
C PRO A 48 4.64 11.53 -5.40
N GLU A 49 5.79 12.17 -5.58
CA GLU A 49 6.71 12.49 -4.49
C GLU A 49 6.09 13.47 -3.50
N MET A 50 6.46 13.39 -2.23
CA MET A 50 5.87 14.21 -1.15
C MET A 50 5.91 15.72 -1.43
N LYS A 51 6.94 16.21 -2.15
CA LYS A 51 7.11 17.62 -2.52
C LYS A 51 6.65 17.92 -3.95
N GLN A 52 6.08 16.95 -4.65
CA GLN A 52 5.62 17.13 -6.02
C GLN A 52 4.36 17.98 -6.05
N LEU A 53 4.40 19.04 -6.88
CA LEU A 53 3.27 19.92 -7.14
C LEU A 53 2.50 19.44 -8.38
N CYS A 54 1.18 19.46 -8.26
CA CYS A 54 0.23 19.31 -9.36
C CYS A 54 -0.61 20.58 -9.43
N ASN A 55 -1.14 20.91 -10.62
CA ASN A 55 -2.00 22.07 -10.80
C ASN A 55 -3.45 21.63 -10.95
N LYS A 56 -4.30 22.11 -10.06
CA LYS A 56 -5.74 21.91 -10.10
C LYS A 56 -6.41 23.29 -10.30
N ASP A 57 -6.96 23.52 -11.48
CA ASP A 57 -7.69 24.75 -11.82
C ASP A 57 -6.88 26.03 -11.51
N GLY A 58 -5.59 26.03 -11.86
CA GLY A 58 -4.68 27.15 -11.62
C GLY A 58 -4.07 27.20 -10.21
N LYS A 59 -4.44 26.29 -9.31
CA LYS A 59 -3.90 26.20 -7.94
C LYS A 59 -2.90 25.05 -7.80
N GLU A 60 -1.75 25.34 -7.21
CA GLU A 60 -0.77 24.32 -6.88
C GLU A 60 -1.21 23.53 -5.65
N VAL A 61 -1.12 22.19 -5.73
CA VAL A 61 -1.41 21.26 -4.65
C VAL A 61 -0.28 20.23 -4.51
N LEU A 62 0.07 19.86 -3.29
CA LEU A 62 1.04 18.80 -3.01
C LEU A 62 0.39 17.43 -3.25
N CYS A 63 0.47 16.93 -4.47
CA CYS A 63 -0.22 15.69 -4.86
C CYS A 63 0.34 14.44 -4.19
N GLY A 64 1.62 14.41 -3.80
CA GLY A 64 2.16 13.34 -2.98
C GLY A 64 1.57 13.30 -1.58
N VAL A 65 1.27 14.47 -1.00
CA VAL A 65 0.56 14.56 0.30
C VAL A 65 -0.87 14.05 0.17
N LEU A 66 -1.57 14.37 -0.93
CA LEU A 66 -2.91 13.83 -1.18
C LEU A 66 -2.90 12.31 -1.27
N ALA A 67 -1.95 11.72 -2.01
CA ALA A 67 -1.81 10.28 -2.12
C ALA A 67 -1.53 9.62 -0.76
N LYS A 68 -0.62 10.20 0.03
CA LYS A 68 -0.32 9.73 1.39
C LYS A 68 -1.55 9.77 2.29
N ASN A 69 -2.29 10.87 2.30
CA ASN A 69 -3.47 11.03 3.15
C ASN A 69 -4.57 10.02 2.76
N ALA A 70 -4.81 9.82 1.47
CA ALA A 70 -5.75 8.80 0.99
C ALA A 70 -5.35 7.38 1.45
N LEU A 71 -4.06 7.06 1.45
CA LEU A 71 -3.55 5.79 1.95
C LEU A 71 -3.75 5.66 3.48
N ILE A 72 -3.50 6.72 4.25
CA ILE A 72 -3.75 6.74 5.70
C ILE A 72 -5.23 6.48 5.99
N GLU A 73 -6.13 7.18 5.32
CA GLU A 73 -7.58 7.01 5.45
C GLU A 73 -8.03 5.60 5.06
N LYS A 74 -7.46 5.04 3.98
CA LYS A 74 -7.77 3.68 3.53
C LYS A 74 -7.36 2.63 4.55
N ILE A 75 -6.19 2.77 5.13
CA ILE A 75 -5.69 1.85 6.17
C ILE A 75 -6.51 2.01 7.45
N ASN A 76 -6.78 3.22 7.89
CA ASN A 76 -7.63 3.55 9.05
C ASN A 76 -7.41 2.59 10.24
N ASN A 77 -6.16 2.43 10.67
CA ASN A 77 -5.74 1.51 11.75
C ASN A 77 -6.12 0.03 11.55
N SER A 78 -6.56 -0.35 10.35
CA SER A 78 -6.83 -1.76 10.03
C SER A 78 -5.53 -2.53 9.83
N PRO A 79 -5.50 -3.83 10.14
CA PRO A 79 -4.36 -4.69 9.84
C PRO A 79 -4.05 -4.67 8.33
N VAL A 80 -2.76 -4.61 7.99
CA VAL A 80 -2.26 -4.70 6.62
C VAL A 80 -1.51 -6.02 6.46
N THR A 81 -1.84 -6.77 5.45
CA THR A 81 -1.10 -7.97 5.03
C THR A 81 -0.42 -7.72 3.72
N CYS A 82 0.82 -8.20 3.53
CA CYS A 82 1.57 -7.97 2.31
C CYS A 82 2.08 -9.29 1.72
N LYS A 83 1.91 -9.45 0.41
CA LYS A 83 2.52 -10.52 -0.38
C LYS A 83 3.79 -9.97 -1.03
N ILE A 84 4.94 -10.41 -0.53
CA ILE A 84 6.26 -9.97 -1.01
C ILE A 84 6.53 -10.61 -2.37
N GLU A 85 7.00 -9.82 -3.32
CA GLU A 85 7.36 -10.24 -4.68
C GLU A 85 8.89 -10.25 -4.86
N GLU A 86 9.57 -9.20 -4.39
CA GLU A 86 11.03 -9.07 -4.49
C GLU A 86 11.60 -8.12 -3.42
N VAL A 87 12.91 -7.96 -3.40
CA VAL A 87 13.62 -6.95 -2.58
C VAL A 87 14.35 -6.00 -3.52
N ASP A 88 14.10 -4.71 -3.39
CA ASP A 88 14.75 -3.71 -4.24
C ASP A 88 16.18 -3.37 -3.78
N ARG A 89 16.90 -2.60 -4.62
CA ARG A 89 18.28 -2.16 -4.33
C ARG A 89 18.41 -1.28 -3.07
N TYR A 90 17.29 -0.75 -2.57
CA TYR A 90 17.24 0.05 -1.34
C TYR A 90 16.84 -0.79 -0.12
N LYS A 91 16.80 -2.12 -0.27
CA LYS A 91 16.41 -3.09 0.76
C LYS A 91 14.95 -2.91 1.23
N ARG A 92 14.07 -2.40 0.36
CA ARG A 92 12.64 -2.40 0.61
C ARG A 92 12.03 -3.68 0.05
N LEU A 93 11.04 -4.21 0.74
CA LEU A 93 10.22 -5.32 0.27
C LEU A 93 9.22 -4.78 -0.75
N VAL A 94 9.40 -5.11 -2.03
CA VAL A 94 8.41 -4.81 -3.06
C VAL A 94 7.28 -5.81 -2.92
N ALA A 95 6.08 -5.33 -2.68
CA ALA A 95 4.97 -6.18 -2.28
C ALA A 95 3.61 -5.63 -2.72
N GLU A 96 2.66 -6.53 -2.96
CA GLU A 96 1.26 -6.16 -2.98
C GLU A 96 0.69 -6.26 -1.57
N CYS A 97 0.22 -5.14 -1.02
CA CYS A 97 -0.33 -5.04 0.33
C CYS A 97 -1.85 -4.86 0.29
N PHE A 98 -2.52 -5.38 1.32
CA PHE A 98 -3.98 -5.47 1.38
C PHE A 98 -4.50 -4.99 2.74
N VAL A 99 -5.64 -4.33 2.70
CA VAL A 99 -6.49 -4.01 3.84
C VAL A 99 -7.86 -4.64 3.58
N ARG A 100 -8.34 -5.50 4.52
CA ARG A 100 -9.64 -6.19 4.36
C ARG A 100 -9.79 -6.85 2.97
N GLU A 101 -8.73 -7.54 2.52
CA GLU A 101 -8.63 -8.23 1.22
C GLU A 101 -8.61 -7.31 -0.02
N GLU A 102 -8.73 -5.99 0.15
CA GLU A 102 -8.61 -5.04 -0.95
C GLU A 102 -7.16 -4.58 -1.14
N SER A 103 -6.66 -4.68 -2.38
CA SER A 103 -5.31 -4.25 -2.76
C SER A 103 -5.15 -2.74 -2.61
N LEU A 104 -4.15 -2.31 -1.83
CA LEU A 104 -3.81 -0.90 -1.66
C LEU A 104 -3.26 -0.30 -2.96
N SER A 105 -2.48 -1.06 -3.74
CA SER A 105 -2.03 -0.64 -5.08
C SER A 105 -3.22 -0.35 -5.99
N LYS A 106 -4.19 -1.28 -6.06
CA LYS A 106 -5.40 -1.10 -6.85
C LYS A 106 -6.21 0.11 -6.40
N PHE A 107 -6.43 0.25 -5.10
CA PHE A 107 -7.16 1.39 -4.54
C PHE A 107 -6.53 2.73 -4.95
N LEU A 108 -5.21 2.87 -4.83
CA LEU A 108 -4.50 4.11 -5.14
C LEU A 108 -4.59 4.44 -6.63
N VAL A 109 -4.39 3.47 -7.52
CA VAL A 109 -4.45 3.70 -8.98
C VAL A 109 -5.87 3.99 -9.41
N LYS A 110 -6.85 3.19 -8.98
CA LYS A 110 -8.26 3.33 -9.39
C LYS A 110 -8.87 4.67 -8.97
N ASN A 111 -8.40 5.26 -7.87
CA ASN A 111 -8.83 6.58 -7.40
C ASN A 111 -7.91 7.72 -7.86
N GLY A 112 -6.89 7.44 -8.68
CA GLY A 112 -6.00 8.43 -9.26
C GLY A 112 -4.98 9.02 -8.26
N TYR A 113 -4.66 8.34 -7.17
CA TYR A 113 -3.62 8.76 -6.23
C TYR A 113 -2.23 8.24 -6.60
N ALA A 114 -2.16 7.26 -7.47
CA ALA A 114 -0.93 6.73 -8.06
C ALA A 114 -1.18 6.41 -9.53
N VAL A 115 -0.10 6.17 -10.29
CA VAL A 115 -0.14 5.73 -11.68
C VAL A 115 0.33 4.29 -11.80
N ALA A 116 -0.19 3.55 -12.79
CA ALA A 116 0.31 2.23 -13.10
C ALA A 116 1.74 2.30 -13.64
N TYR A 117 2.67 1.58 -13.00
CA TYR A 117 4.07 1.62 -13.39
C TYR A 117 4.38 0.50 -14.39
N ARG A 118 4.02 0.73 -15.64
CA ARG A 118 4.07 -0.25 -16.75
C ARG A 118 5.42 -0.88 -16.97
N ARG A 119 6.51 -0.22 -16.55
CA ARG A 119 7.87 -0.78 -16.65
C ARG A 119 8.03 -2.06 -15.83
N TYR A 120 7.24 -2.20 -14.75
CA TYR A 120 7.34 -3.34 -13.83
C TYR A 120 6.10 -4.23 -13.87
N SER A 121 4.92 -3.68 -14.14
CA SER A 121 3.69 -4.46 -14.16
C SER A 121 2.59 -3.80 -14.99
N MET A 122 1.82 -4.61 -15.71
CA MET A 122 0.61 -4.19 -16.42
C MET A 122 -0.66 -4.36 -15.58
N LYS A 123 -0.55 -4.89 -14.35
CA LYS A 123 -1.67 -5.34 -13.52
C LYS A 123 -2.73 -4.27 -13.27
N PHE A 124 -2.33 -3.01 -13.10
CA PHE A 124 -3.23 -1.93 -12.70
C PHE A 124 -3.56 -0.95 -13.85
N VAL A 125 -3.29 -1.33 -15.10
CA VAL A 125 -3.55 -0.46 -16.26
C VAL A 125 -5.03 -0.18 -16.46
N GLU A 126 -5.89 -1.18 -16.28
CA GLU A 126 -7.34 -1.02 -16.37
C GLU A 126 -7.90 -0.11 -15.27
N ASP A 127 -7.36 -0.23 -14.04
CA ASP A 127 -7.73 0.65 -12.92
C ASP A 127 -7.29 2.10 -13.19
N GLU A 128 -6.13 2.30 -13.84
CA GLU A 128 -5.67 3.63 -14.28
C GLU A 128 -6.56 4.21 -15.39
N ASN A 129 -6.96 3.39 -16.37
CA ASN A 129 -7.88 3.82 -17.42
C ASN A 129 -9.21 4.27 -16.82
N TYR A 130 -9.74 3.51 -15.87
CA TYR A 130 -10.94 3.91 -15.12
C TYR A 130 -10.77 5.27 -14.44
N ALA A 131 -9.63 5.51 -13.76
CA ALA A 131 -9.35 6.78 -13.10
C ALA A 131 -9.26 7.95 -14.10
N LYS A 132 -8.66 7.72 -15.29
CA LYS A 132 -8.57 8.71 -16.38
C LYS A 132 -9.94 9.09 -16.92
N GLU A 133 -10.76 8.10 -17.27
CA GLU A 133 -12.10 8.30 -17.84
C GLU A 133 -12.99 9.08 -16.87
N ASN A 134 -12.87 8.81 -15.57
CA ASN A 134 -13.65 9.47 -14.52
C ASN A 134 -12.97 10.71 -13.95
N LYS A 135 -11.81 11.13 -14.47
CA LYS A 135 -11.04 12.31 -14.01
C LYS A 135 -10.79 12.31 -12.51
N LEU A 136 -10.39 11.16 -11.95
CA LEU A 136 -10.16 11.00 -10.52
C LEU A 136 -8.74 11.40 -10.11
N GLY A 137 -8.61 12.01 -8.94
CA GLY A 137 -7.33 12.36 -8.34
C GLY A 137 -6.42 13.13 -9.28
N LEU A 138 -5.23 12.61 -9.58
CA LEU A 138 -4.25 13.19 -10.51
C LEU A 138 -4.86 13.51 -11.89
N TRP A 139 -5.78 12.66 -12.37
CA TRP A 139 -6.38 12.79 -13.69
C TRP A 139 -7.37 13.96 -13.81
N SER A 140 -7.72 14.60 -12.68
CA SER A 140 -8.43 15.89 -12.65
C SER A 140 -7.48 17.11 -12.64
N MET A 141 -6.16 16.89 -12.73
CA MET A 141 -5.13 17.90 -12.58
C MET A 141 -4.14 17.85 -13.73
N THR A 142 -3.36 18.90 -13.90
CA THR A 142 -2.12 18.83 -14.68
C THR A 142 -0.99 18.40 -13.76
N PHE A 143 -0.31 17.32 -14.11
CA PHE A 143 0.78 16.78 -13.31
C PHE A 143 1.89 16.19 -14.19
N GLU A 144 3.08 16.09 -13.62
CA GLU A 144 4.20 15.35 -14.18
C GLU A 144 4.19 13.92 -13.64
N TYR A 145 4.57 12.94 -14.45
CA TYR A 145 4.69 11.58 -13.95
C TYR A 145 5.78 11.49 -12.86
N PRO A 146 5.56 10.70 -11.79
CA PRO A 146 6.50 10.64 -10.65
C PRO A 146 7.94 10.30 -11.06
N TRP A 147 8.13 9.40 -12.02
CA TRP A 147 9.46 9.04 -12.53
C TRP A 147 10.15 10.19 -13.29
N ASP A 148 9.41 11.03 -14.03
CA ASP A 148 9.93 12.20 -14.73
C ASP A 148 10.31 13.30 -13.74
N TYR A 149 9.47 13.53 -12.73
CA TYR A 149 9.76 14.44 -11.63
C TYR A 149 11.07 14.06 -10.92
N ARG A 150 11.27 12.75 -10.59
CA ARG A 150 12.53 12.29 -10.01
C ARG A 150 13.71 12.40 -10.95
N ALA A 151 13.52 12.19 -12.25
CA ALA A 151 14.59 12.32 -13.24
C ALA A 151 15.10 13.77 -13.31
N LYS A 152 14.20 14.76 -13.36
CA LYS A 152 14.56 16.19 -13.32
C LYS A 152 15.24 16.60 -12.02
N ALA A 153 14.79 16.08 -10.87
CA ALA A 153 15.40 16.39 -9.59
C ALA A 153 16.84 15.88 -9.46
N ARG A 154 17.18 14.78 -10.16
CA ARG A 154 18.56 14.25 -10.20
C ARG A 154 19.47 14.94 -11.21
N ALA A 155 18.91 15.65 -12.18
CA ALA A 155 19.67 16.37 -13.21
C ALA A 155 20.10 17.79 -12.77
N LYS A 156 19.60 18.28 -11.64
CA LYS A 156 19.98 19.53 -10.99
C LYS A 156 21.10 19.31 -9.99
#